data_5e27b203e3676a30db91a03a3db20a74
#
_entry.id   5e27b203e3676a30db91a03a3db20a74
#
_cell.length_a   1.000
_cell.length_b   1.000
_cell.length_c   1.000
_cell.angle_alpha   90.00
_cell.angle_beta   90.00
_cell.angle_gamma   90.00
#
_symmetry.space_group_name_H-M   'P 1'
#
loop_
_entity.id
_entity.type
_entity.pdbx_description
1 polymer ?
#
loop_
_entity_poly.entity_id
_entity_poly.type
_entity_poly.pdbx_seq_one_letter_code
_entity_poly.pdbx_strand_id
1 'polypeptide(L)'
;LWILAPLAALALSLPAKAEKQPSAEERRYLIGCANEIWSYFDTFCTAQDNFLPPDNFQEQPPVGIAHRTSPTNIGLALCSAMCAQELGIIDLARTEEFIGNMLGTMEKLPRSGGHFCNWYDTRSLRALEPKYLSTVDCGNLCACLIALRSWLDAAGLSALAGRTEKLISDMDFSIFYSVRRGLMHIGIDLEKGTASPGLYDLMASEARLTSYTAIAKGDVPRRHWRRLSRAMRSSGGYRGMASWTGTMFEYLMPELFLPLTQDSLLYETAKFCVYVQKKRRSRGGAWGISESAFYSLDPGLN
;
A
#
# COMPACT_ATOMS: atom_id res chain seq x y z
N LEU A 1 29.20 19.33 -29.61
CA LEU A 1 28.33 18.93 -28.50
C LEU A 1 28.31 20.01 -27.40
N TRP A 2 29.46 20.50 -26.92
CA TRP A 2 29.51 21.48 -25.81
C TRP A 2 28.84 22.83 -26.15
N ILE A 3 28.89 23.28 -27.42
CA ILE A 3 28.24 24.52 -27.89
C ILE A 3 26.71 24.46 -27.74
N LEU A 4 26.11 23.25 -27.82
CA LEU A 4 24.66 23.07 -27.69
C LEU A 4 24.24 22.81 -26.21
N ALA A 5 25.18 22.65 -25.29
CA ALA A 5 24.89 22.38 -23.88
C ALA A 5 23.99 23.46 -23.23
N PRO A 6 24.18 24.77 -23.46
CA PRO A 6 23.28 25.79 -22.89
C PRO A 6 21.85 25.69 -23.42
N LEU A 7 21.67 25.36 -24.70
CA LEU A 7 20.33 25.17 -25.28
C LEU A 7 19.65 23.91 -24.73
N ALA A 8 20.40 22.81 -24.56
CA ALA A 8 19.90 21.62 -23.96
C ALA A 8 19.53 21.86 -22.47
N ALA A 9 20.37 22.59 -21.73
CA ALA A 9 20.08 22.97 -20.36
C ALA A 9 18.82 23.85 -20.25
N LEU A 10 18.68 24.83 -21.14
CA LEU A 10 17.48 25.67 -21.22
C LEU A 10 16.23 24.83 -21.51
N ALA A 11 16.28 23.94 -22.49
CA ALA A 11 15.15 23.08 -22.86
C ALA A 11 14.74 22.14 -21.70
N LEU A 12 15.72 21.60 -20.96
CA LEU A 12 15.50 20.75 -19.78
C LEU A 12 15.02 21.54 -18.55
N SER A 13 15.24 22.85 -18.52
CA SER A 13 14.83 23.74 -17.42
C SER A 13 13.47 24.39 -17.66
N LEU A 14 12.85 24.18 -18.83
CA LEU A 14 11.50 24.67 -19.06
C LEU A 14 10.53 23.98 -18.10
N PRO A 15 9.58 24.75 -17.50
CA PRO A 15 8.60 24.15 -16.60
C PRO A 15 7.80 23.07 -17.34
N ALA A 16 7.61 21.95 -16.69
CA ALA A 16 6.75 20.89 -17.20
C ALA A 16 5.35 21.44 -17.49
N LYS A 17 4.70 20.93 -18.54
CA LYS A 17 3.30 21.27 -18.79
C LYS A 17 2.47 20.99 -17.55
N ALA A 18 1.67 21.98 -17.12
CA ALA A 18 0.70 21.77 -16.06
C ALA A 18 -0.19 20.55 -16.40
N GLU A 19 -0.38 19.67 -15.42
CA GLU A 19 -1.28 18.54 -15.59
C GLU A 19 -2.68 19.03 -15.91
N LYS A 20 -3.31 18.41 -16.91
CA LYS A 20 -4.67 18.75 -17.30
C LYS A 20 -5.61 18.29 -16.17
N GLN A 21 -6.34 19.22 -15.59
CA GLN A 21 -7.38 18.88 -14.64
C GLN A 21 -8.46 18.01 -15.31
N PRO A 22 -8.99 17.01 -14.62
CA PRO A 22 -10.04 16.17 -15.17
C PRO A 22 -11.29 16.99 -15.47
N SER A 23 -11.92 16.70 -16.61
CA SER A 23 -13.22 17.26 -16.98
C SER A 23 -14.32 16.86 -15.98
N ALA A 24 -15.46 17.53 -16.02
CA ALA A 24 -16.58 17.20 -15.16
C ALA A 24 -17.10 15.77 -15.39
N GLU A 25 -16.99 15.24 -16.61
CA GLU A 25 -17.35 13.87 -16.94
C GLU A 25 -16.33 12.86 -16.38
N GLU A 26 -15.04 13.11 -16.59
CA GLU A 26 -13.96 12.30 -16.03
C GLU A 26 -14.02 12.29 -14.51
N ARG A 27 -14.31 13.43 -13.88
CA ARG A 27 -14.47 13.51 -12.42
C ARG A 27 -15.67 12.68 -11.93
N ARG A 28 -16.83 12.74 -12.60
CA ARG A 28 -18.00 11.91 -12.25
C ARG A 28 -17.69 10.44 -12.36
N TYR A 29 -17.01 10.03 -13.42
CA TYR A 29 -16.56 8.65 -13.61
C TYR A 29 -15.65 8.19 -12.46
N LEU A 30 -14.64 8.99 -12.10
CA LEU A 30 -13.70 8.68 -11.00
C LEU A 30 -14.41 8.59 -9.65
N ILE A 31 -15.40 9.47 -9.38
CA ILE A 31 -16.21 9.39 -8.16
C ILE A 31 -17.07 8.11 -8.18
N GLY A 32 -17.61 7.71 -9.33
CA GLY A 32 -18.33 6.43 -9.48
C GLY A 32 -17.43 5.25 -9.10
N CYS A 33 -16.23 5.18 -9.63
CA CYS A 33 -15.24 4.15 -9.28
C CYS A 33 -14.89 4.17 -7.77
N ALA A 34 -14.72 5.35 -7.19
CA ALA A 34 -14.43 5.48 -5.76
C ALA A 34 -15.62 4.97 -4.90
N ASN A 35 -16.85 5.24 -5.32
CA ASN A 35 -18.04 4.72 -4.64
C ASN A 35 -18.15 3.20 -4.73
N GLU A 36 -17.82 2.59 -5.87
CA GLU A 36 -17.77 1.13 -6.02
C GLU A 36 -16.71 0.52 -5.09
N ILE A 37 -15.51 1.13 -5.02
CA ILE A 37 -14.44 0.69 -4.10
C ILE A 37 -14.91 0.80 -2.64
N TRP A 38 -15.53 1.94 -2.26
CA TRP A 38 -16.04 2.14 -0.91
C TRP A 38 -17.11 1.12 -0.55
N SER A 39 -18.01 0.77 -1.49
CA SER A 39 -19.09 -0.17 -1.26
C SER A 39 -18.62 -1.55 -0.76
N TYR A 40 -17.41 -1.98 -1.13
CA TYR A 40 -16.79 -3.19 -0.60
C TYR A 40 -16.61 -3.09 0.93
N PHE A 41 -15.98 -2.02 1.38
CA PHE A 41 -15.72 -1.84 2.81
C PHE A 41 -17.02 -1.60 3.60
N ASP A 42 -17.93 -0.81 3.08
CA ASP A 42 -19.25 -0.55 3.72
C ASP A 42 -20.08 -1.82 3.85
N THR A 43 -19.99 -2.72 2.87
CA THR A 43 -20.72 -3.99 2.85
C THR A 43 -20.11 -5.02 3.80
N PHE A 44 -18.78 -5.12 3.84
CA PHE A 44 -18.12 -6.25 4.48
C PHE A 44 -17.45 -5.93 5.83
N CYS A 45 -17.17 -4.67 6.16
CA CYS A 45 -16.63 -4.30 7.48
C CYS A 45 -17.76 -4.19 8.51
N THR A 46 -18.37 -5.32 8.86
CA THR A 46 -19.53 -5.40 9.75
C THR A 46 -19.18 -5.90 11.14
N ALA A 47 -20.10 -5.78 12.10
CA ALA A 47 -19.94 -6.32 13.45
C ALA A 47 -19.69 -7.84 13.46
N GLN A 48 -20.16 -8.58 12.45
CA GLN A 48 -19.93 -10.03 12.31
C GLN A 48 -18.45 -10.36 12.13
N ASP A 49 -17.72 -9.48 11.42
CA ASP A 49 -16.27 -9.57 11.19
C ASP A 49 -15.49 -8.57 12.05
N ASN A 50 -16.07 -8.19 13.21
CA ASN A 50 -15.47 -7.24 14.15
C ASN A 50 -15.03 -5.93 13.47
N PHE A 51 -15.77 -5.47 12.47
CA PHE A 51 -15.49 -4.25 11.67
C PHE A 51 -14.15 -4.30 10.92
N LEU A 52 -13.54 -5.47 10.74
CA LEU A 52 -12.35 -5.65 9.92
C LEU A 52 -12.73 -5.96 8.48
N PRO A 53 -11.96 -5.47 7.48
CA PRO A 53 -12.16 -5.84 6.09
C PRO A 53 -11.76 -7.30 5.87
N PRO A 54 -12.59 -8.13 5.21
CA PRO A 54 -12.13 -9.43 4.75
C PRO A 54 -11.10 -9.29 3.65
N ASP A 55 -10.33 -10.35 3.39
CA ASP A 55 -9.29 -10.35 2.37
C ASP A 55 -9.86 -10.20 0.96
N ASN A 56 -10.90 -10.95 0.67
CA ASN A 56 -11.60 -10.89 -0.60
C ASN A 56 -13.03 -11.46 -0.50
N PHE A 57 -13.81 -11.19 -1.53
CA PHE A 57 -15.09 -11.83 -1.81
C PHE A 57 -15.02 -12.46 -3.20
N GLN A 58 -15.09 -13.78 -3.27
CA GLN A 58 -14.98 -14.52 -4.53
C GLN A 58 -16.34 -14.91 -5.07
N GLU A 59 -16.73 -14.30 -6.19
CA GLU A 59 -18.00 -14.56 -6.88
C GLU A 59 -17.93 -15.73 -7.86
N GLN A 60 -16.76 -15.89 -8.53
CA GLN A 60 -16.56 -16.91 -9.58
C GLN A 60 -15.21 -17.61 -9.43
N PRO A 61 -15.18 -18.93 -9.16
CA PRO A 61 -16.29 -19.75 -8.67
C PRO A 61 -16.82 -19.24 -7.33
N PRO A 62 -18.11 -19.46 -6.99
CA PRO A 62 -18.71 -18.87 -5.79
C PRO A 62 -18.17 -19.52 -4.51
N VAL A 63 -17.19 -18.89 -3.89
CA VAL A 63 -16.61 -19.31 -2.60
C VAL A 63 -17.12 -18.42 -1.47
N GLY A 64 -17.42 -17.14 -1.76
CA GLY A 64 -17.91 -16.17 -0.77
C GLY A 64 -16.78 -15.37 -0.12
N ILE A 65 -16.98 -15.00 1.14
CA ILE A 65 -16.12 -14.11 1.90
C ILE A 65 -14.95 -14.89 2.49
N ALA A 66 -13.73 -14.41 2.28
CA ALA A 66 -12.53 -14.88 2.98
C ALA A 66 -12.41 -14.15 4.33
N HIS A 67 -12.90 -14.76 5.42
CA HIS A 67 -12.94 -14.19 6.77
C HIS A 67 -11.55 -14.11 7.44
N ARG A 68 -10.60 -13.55 6.72
CA ARG A 68 -9.25 -13.24 7.18
C ARG A 68 -8.86 -11.84 6.73
N THR A 69 -7.93 -11.22 7.42
CA THR A 69 -7.45 -9.88 7.08
C THR A 69 -5.96 -9.74 7.32
N SER A 70 -5.32 -8.84 6.57
CA SER A 70 -3.93 -8.44 6.76
C SER A 70 -3.82 -7.00 7.28
N PRO A 71 -2.65 -6.60 7.80
CA PRO A 71 -2.41 -5.20 8.15
C PRO A 71 -2.59 -4.24 6.95
N THR A 72 -2.21 -4.65 5.74
CA THR A 72 -2.45 -3.87 4.51
C THR A 72 -3.94 -3.65 4.27
N ASN A 73 -4.76 -4.71 4.38
CA ASN A 73 -6.21 -4.60 4.19
C ASN A 73 -6.84 -3.62 5.18
N ILE A 74 -6.47 -3.71 6.47
CA ILE A 74 -6.94 -2.80 7.52
C ILE A 74 -6.54 -1.35 7.21
N GLY A 75 -5.28 -1.12 6.86
CA GLY A 75 -4.77 0.21 6.52
C GLY A 75 -5.50 0.83 5.34
N LEU A 76 -5.71 0.07 4.27
CA LEU A 76 -6.42 0.56 3.07
C LEU A 76 -7.90 0.80 3.32
N ALA A 77 -8.56 0.02 4.19
CA ALA A 77 -9.95 0.27 4.59
C ALA A 77 -10.09 1.62 5.33
N LEU A 78 -9.17 1.91 6.25
CA LEU A 78 -9.13 3.20 6.95
C LEU A 78 -8.90 4.37 5.98
N CYS A 79 -7.98 4.22 5.03
CA CYS A 79 -7.75 5.23 3.98
C CYS A 79 -8.96 5.39 3.05
N SER A 80 -9.67 4.30 2.73
CA SER A 80 -10.87 4.36 1.91
C SER A 80 -11.99 5.15 2.59
N ALA A 81 -12.16 5.01 3.91
CA ALA A 81 -13.13 5.82 4.66
C ALA A 81 -12.80 7.32 4.63
N MET A 82 -11.52 7.69 4.82
CA MET A 82 -11.04 9.06 4.65
C MET A 82 -11.38 9.61 3.25
N CYS A 83 -11.01 8.86 2.21
CA CYS A 83 -11.23 9.27 0.82
C CYS A 83 -12.73 9.36 0.49
N ALA A 84 -13.55 8.45 1.00
CA ALA A 84 -14.99 8.47 0.80
C ALA A 84 -15.63 9.72 1.40
N GLN A 85 -15.17 10.16 2.57
CA GLN A 85 -15.62 11.41 3.19
C GLN A 85 -15.18 12.64 2.37
N GLU A 86 -13.91 12.73 1.99
CA GLU A 86 -13.38 13.85 1.18
C GLU A 86 -14.05 13.97 -0.20
N LEU A 87 -14.52 12.86 -0.75
CA LEU A 87 -15.26 12.82 -2.02
C LEU A 87 -16.78 13.05 -1.84
N GLY A 88 -17.26 13.17 -0.60
CA GLY A 88 -18.68 13.37 -0.29
C GLY A 88 -19.54 12.12 -0.51
N ILE A 89 -18.94 10.92 -0.49
CA ILE A 89 -19.66 9.64 -0.59
C ILE A 89 -20.33 9.30 0.74
N ILE A 90 -19.64 9.57 1.85
CA ILE A 90 -20.18 9.45 3.22
C ILE A 90 -19.93 10.74 4.01
N ASP A 91 -20.67 10.94 5.08
CA ASP A 91 -20.50 12.08 5.97
C ASP A 91 -19.45 11.83 7.07
N LEU A 92 -19.09 12.87 7.80
CA LEU A 92 -18.08 12.80 8.86
C LEU A 92 -18.52 11.87 10.01
N ALA A 93 -19.81 11.85 10.37
CA ALA A 93 -20.31 11.03 11.46
C ALA A 93 -20.18 9.54 11.14
N ARG A 94 -20.51 9.12 9.90
CA ARG A 94 -20.31 7.75 9.43
C ARG A 94 -18.83 7.39 9.37
N THR A 95 -17.98 8.31 8.97
CA THR A 95 -16.52 8.10 8.92
C THR A 95 -15.94 7.91 10.32
N GLU A 96 -16.33 8.75 11.27
CA GLU A 96 -15.92 8.65 12.67
C GLU A 96 -16.33 7.30 13.29
N GLU A 97 -17.58 6.88 13.07
CA GLU A 97 -18.09 5.58 13.51
C GLU A 97 -17.26 4.43 12.93
N PHE A 98 -17.05 4.42 11.61
CA PHE A 98 -16.31 3.38 10.90
C PHE A 98 -14.86 3.26 11.41
N ILE A 99 -14.14 4.37 11.48
CA ILE A 99 -12.77 4.43 11.96
C ILE A 99 -12.71 4.04 13.46
N GLY A 100 -13.63 4.56 14.27
CA GLY A 100 -13.68 4.29 15.71
C GLY A 100 -13.87 2.81 16.03
N ASN A 101 -14.77 2.13 15.30
CA ASN A 101 -15.03 0.70 15.42
C ASN A 101 -13.81 -0.12 15.03
N MET A 102 -13.18 0.20 13.89
CA MET A 102 -11.99 -0.52 13.40
C MET A 102 -10.80 -0.34 14.33
N LEU A 103 -10.51 0.87 14.81
CA LEU A 103 -9.46 1.13 15.79
C LEU A 103 -9.73 0.36 17.10
N GLY A 104 -11.00 0.30 17.55
CA GLY A 104 -11.40 -0.47 18.74
C GLY A 104 -11.14 -1.97 18.60
N THR A 105 -11.20 -2.51 17.39
CA THR A 105 -10.83 -3.89 17.10
C THR A 105 -9.32 -4.07 17.02
N MET A 106 -8.62 -3.17 16.32
CA MET A 106 -7.15 -3.21 16.19
C MET A 106 -6.45 -3.21 17.55
N GLU A 107 -6.97 -2.47 18.52
CA GLU A 107 -6.45 -2.42 19.90
C GLU A 107 -6.54 -3.76 20.63
N LYS A 108 -7.46 -4.63 20.22
CA LYS A 108 -7.67 -5.99 20.80
C LYS A 108 -6.86 -7.06 20.08
N LEU A 109 -6.40 -6.81 18.85
CA LEU A 109 -5.64 -7.79 18.08
C LEU A 109 -4.32 -8.13 18.79
N PRO A 110 -3.93 -9.42 18.87
CA PRO A 110 -2.61 -9.80 19.38
C PRO A 110 -1.50 -9.23 18.51
N ARG A 111 -0.53 -8.56 19.12
CA ARG A 111 0.61 -7.91 18.46
C ARG A 111 1.93 -8.45 19.01
N SER A 112 2.98 -8.40 18.20
CA SER A 112 4.33 -8.72 18.63
C SER A 112 5.26 -7.54 18.32
N GLY A 113 5.92 -6.97 19.34
CA GLY A 113 6.76 -5.76 19.21
C GLY A 113 6.01 -4.56 18.62
N GLY A 114 4.71 -4.41 18.94
CA GLY A 114 3.84 -3.38 18.38
C GLY A 114 3.29 -3.69 16.97
N HIS A 115 3.86 -4.67 16.27
CA HIS A 115 3.48 -5.05 14.91
C HIS A 115 2.34 -6.05 14.87
N PHE A 116 1.58 -6.04 13.77
CA PHE A 116 0.45 -6.90 13.51
C PHE A 116 0.86 -8.13 12.70
N CYS A 117 0.23 -9.28 13.00
CA CYS A 117 0.45 -10.51 12.25
C CYS A 117 -0.19 -10.49 10.85
N ASN A 118 0.36 -11.24 9.98
CA ASN A 118 -0.20 -11.55 8.69
C ASN A 118 -0.43 -13.07 8.62
N TRP A 119 -1.63 -13.57 8.90
CA TRP A 119 -2.97 -12.97 8.88
C TRP A 119 -3.70 -13.03 10.25
N TYR A 120 -4.92 -12.43 10.32
CA TYR A 120 -5.89 -12.66 11.39
C TYR A 120 -7.19 -13.24 10.84
N ASP A 121 -7.84 -14.10 11.61
CA ASP A 121 -9.26 -14.45 11.42
C ASP A 121 -10.12 -13.28 11.91
N THR A 122 -11.00 -12.77 11.04
CA THR A 122 -11.80 -11.55 11.32
C THR A 122 -12.88 -11.78 12.38
N ARG A 123 -13.34 -13.01 12.58
CA ARG A 123 -14.40 -13.36 13.51
C ARG A 123 -13.87 -13.64 14.91
N SER A 124 -12.82 -14.43 15.00
CA SER A 124 -12.21 -14.82 16.28
C SER A 124 -11.12 -13.88 16.77
N LEU A 125 -10.61 -12.99 15.90
CA LEU A 125 -9.48 -12.09 16.15
C LEU A 125 -8.16 -12.81 16.45
N ARG A 126 -8.06 -14.10 16.14
CA ARG A 126 -6.84 -14.89 16.33
C ARG A 126 -5.88 -14.66 15.16
N ALA A 127 -4.59 -14.54 15.48
CA ALA A 127 -3.57 -14.64 14.46
C ALA A 127 -3.58 -16.05 13.86
N LEU A 128 -3.59 -16.14 12.51
CA LEU A 128 -3.57 -17.40 11.79
C LEU A 128 -2.14 -17.96 11.72
N GLU A 129 -2.07 -19.31 11.69
CA GLU A 129 -0.81 -20.02 11.54
C GLU A 129 -0.40 -20.12 10.04
N PRO A 130 0.91 -20.05 9.73
CA PRO A 130 2.00 -19.74 10.64
C PRO A 130 1.98 -18.27 11.08
N LYS A 131 2.21 -17.99 12.37
CA LYS A 131 2.26 -16.61 12.89
C LYS A 131 3.46 -15.88 12.31
N TYR A 132 3.20 -14.88 11.51
CA TYR A 132 4.21 -14.16 10.73
C TYR A 132 4.01 -12.65 10.81
N LEU A 133 5.11 -11.93 10.97
CA LEU A 133 5.13 -10.47 10.78
C LEU A 133 5.66 -10.18 9.38
N SER A 134 4.81 -9.70 8.50
CA SER A 134 5.21 -9.21 7.18
C SER A 134 5.73 -7.78 7.30
N THR A 135 6.96 -7.55 6.89
CA THR A 135 7.57 -6.21 6.92
C THR A 135 6.80 -5.22 6.05
N VAL A 136 6.37 -5.64 4.87
CA VAL A 136 5.65 -4.77 3.93
C VAL A 136 4.25 -4.47 4.43
N ASP A 137 3.52 -5.46 4.94
CA ASP A 137 2.16 -5.25 5.46
C ASP A 137 2.15 -4.33 6.69
N CYS A 138 3.10 -4.53 7.61
CA CYS A 138 3.29 -3.63 8.74
C CYS A 138 3.62 -2.20 8.29
N GLY A 139 4.46 -2.05 7.26
CA GLY A 139 4.82 -0.75 6.70
C GLY A 139 3.66 -0.06 5.99
N ASN A 140 2.88 -0.79 5.22
CA ASN A 140 1.67 -0.29 4.57
C ASN A 140 0.67 0.21 5.61
N LEU A 141 0.38 -0.60 6.64
CA LEU A 141 -0.49 -0.18 7.74
C LEU A 141 0.04 1.08 8.43
N CYS A 142 1.33 1.13 8.76
CA CYS A 142 1.91 2.29 9.44
C CYS A 142 1.79 3.56 8.59
N ALA A 143 2.03 3.48 7.28
CA ALA A 143 1.85 4.61 6.36
C ALA A 143 0.39 5.08 6.31
N CYS A 144 -0.56 4.13 6.24
CA CYS A 144 -1.99 4.42 6.32
C CYS A 144 -2.37 5.11 7.63
N LEU A 145 -1.86 4.62 8.77
CA LEU A 145 -2.11 5.21 10.07
C LEU A 145 -1.52 6.63 10.19
N ILE A 146 -0.34 6.90 9.63
CA ILE A 146 0.25 8.25 9.60
C ILE A 146 -0.63 9.21 8.80
N ALA A 147 -1.11 8.78 7.63
CA ALA A 147 -2.04 9.58 6.83
C ALA A 147 -3.37 9.82 7.56
N LEU A 148 -3.94 8.75 8.14
CA LEU A 148 -5.17 8.80 8.92
C LEU A 148 -5.05 9.77 10.11
N ARG A 149 -3.98 9.66 10.90
CA ARG A 149 -3.75 10.52 12.06
C ARG A 149 -3.71 11.98 11.64
N SER A 150 -3.00 12.31 10.56
CA SER A 150 -2.93 13.68 10.06
C SER A 150 -4.29 14.20 9.61
N TRP A 151 -5.10 13.36 8.96
CA TRP A 151 -6.45 13.70 8.55
C TRP A 151 -7.39 13.88 9.75
N LEU A 152 -7.33 12.99 10.76
CA LEU A 152 -8.13 13.08 11.98
C LEU A 152 -7.84 14.36 12.77
N ASP A 153 -6.57 14.77 12.85
CA ASP A 153 -6.18 16.05 13.45
C ASP A 153 -6.82 17.24 12.71
N ALA A 154 -6.77 17.22 11.38
CA ALA A 154 -7.37 18.27 10.55
C ALA A 154 -8.91 18.30 10.64
N ALA A 155 -9.55 17.14 10.82
CA ALA A 155 -10.99 17.02 11.02
C ALA A 155 -11.45 17.34 12.47
N GLY A 156 -10.54 17.61 13.39
CA GLY A 156 -10.86 17.90 14.81
C GLY A 156 -11.20 16.65 15.64
N LEU A 157 -10.94 15.44 15.13
CA LEU A 157 -11.21 14.17 15.80
C LEU A 157 -10.02 13.71 16.66
N SER A 158 -9.60 14.58 17.59
CA SER A 158 -8.36 14.44 18.39
C SER A 158 -8.29 13.16 19.22
N ALA A 159 -9.43 12.63 19.70
CA ALA A 159 -9.45 11.38 20.45
C ALA A 159 -9.03 10.18 19.56
N LEU A 160 -9.54 10.10 18.34
CA LEU A 160 -9.16 9.06 17.38
C LEU A 160 -7.73 9.27 16.88
N ALA A 161 -7.30 10.53 16.69
CA ALA A 161 -5.93 10.85 16.33
C ALA A 161 -4.93 10.36 17.39
N GLY A 162 -5.22 10.56 18.68
CA GLY A 162 -4.39 10.08 19.78
C GLY A 162 -4.30 8.55 19.85
N ARG A 163 -5.40 7.84 19.60
CA ARG A 163 -5.40 6.36 19.50
C ARG A 163 -4.54 5.86 18.33
N THR A 164 -4.67 6.54 17.18
CA THR A 164 -3.89 6.23 15.99
C THR A 164 -2.40 6.48 16.21
N GLU A 165 -2.02 7.60 16.83
CA GLU A 165 -0.63 7.93 17.18
C GLU A 165 0.00 6.88 18.09
N LYS A 166 -0.77 6.34 19.05
CA LYS A 166 -0.30 5.27 19.91
C LYS A 166 0.04 4.00 19.12
N LEU A 167 -0.80 3.61 18.17
CA LEU A 167 -0.52 2.46 17.30
C LEU A 167 0.74 2.68 16.46
N ILE A 168 0.93 3.88 15.91
CA ILE A 168 2.13 4.25 15.13
C ILE A 168 3.39 4.18 15.98
N SER A 169 3.36 4.74 17.18
CA SER A 169 4.51 4.80 18.09
C SER A 169 4.94 3.43 18.60
N ASP A 170 3.99 2.50 18.78
CA ASP A 170 4.26 1.13 19.22
C ASP A 170 5.02 0.30 18.16
N MET A 171 4.93 0.67 16.87
CA MET A 171 5.53 -0.09 15.76
C MET A 171 7.00 0.29 15.56
N ASP A 172 7.95 -0.54 15.98
CA ASP A 172 9.40 -0.35 15.78
C ASP A 172 9.92 -1.20 14.62
N PHE A 173 10.23 -0.54 13.50
CA PHE A 173 10.74 -1.20 12.29
C PHE A 173 12.21 -1.65 12.40
N SER A 174 12.93 -1.28 13.44
CA SER A 174 14.31 -1.72 13.64
C SER A 174 14.43 -3.24 13.73
N ILE A 175 13.38 -3.94 14.19
CA ILE A 175 13.33 -5.41 14.30
C ILE A 175 13.48 -6.13 12.95
N PHE A 176 13.06 -5.47 11.87
CA PHE A 176 13.16 -6.02 10.51
C PHE A 176 14.50 -5.68 9.83
N TYR A 177 15.30 -4.78 10.42
CA TYR A 177 16.48 -4.23 9.75
C TYR A 177 17.76 -5.04 10.00
N SER A 178 18.33 -5.57 8.94
CA SER A 178 19.64 -6.22 8.98
C SER A 178 20.76 -5.17 8.91
N VAL A 179 21.36 -4.84 10.04
CA VAL A 179 22.48 -3.88 10.12
C VAL A 179 23.64 -4.29 9.21
N ARG A 180 23.94 -5.59 9.14
CA ARG A 180 25.02 -6.16 8.32
C ARG A 180 24.75 -5.96 6.82
N ARG A 181 23.50 -6.20 6.37
CA ARG A 181 23.14 -6.11 4.95
C ARG A 181 22.72 -4.70 4.55
N GLY A 182 22.29 -3.90 5.52
CA GLY A 182 21.74 -2.55 5.28
C GLY A 182 20.37 -2.56 4.61
N LEU A 183 19.63 -3.68 4.72
CA LEU A 183 18.32 -3.93 4.09
C LEU A 183 17.37 -4.52 5.12
N MET A 184 16.05 -4.48 4.83
CA MET A 184 15.01 -5.06 5.67
C MET A 184 14.72 -6.49 5.21
N HIS A 185 14.52 -7.38 6.17
CA HIS A 185 14.01 -8.74 5.93
C HIS A 185 12.58 -8.70 5.41
N ILE A 186 12.16 -9.74 4.66
CA ILE A 186 10.78 -9.85 4.18
C ILE A 186 9.80 -9.95 5.35
N GLY A 187 10.20 -10.56 6.46
CA GLY A 187 9.42 -10.62 7.68
C GLY A 187 10.06 -11.49 8.74
N ILE A 188 9.29 -11.78 9.78
CA ILE A 188 9.71 -12.56 10.96
C ILE A 188 8.71 -13.69 11.19
N ASP A 189 9.20 -14.92 11.23
CA ASP A 189 8.47 -16.09 11.70
C ASP A 189 8.43 -16.08 13.23
N LEU A 190 7.27 -15.87 13.82
CA LEU A 190 7.11 -15.74 15.28
C LEU A 190 7.22 -17.07 16.02
N GLU A 191 6.96 -18.19 15.34
CA GLU A 191 7.07 -19.52 15.95
C GLU A 191 8.54 -19.94 16.08
N LYS A 192 9.34 -19.62 15.07
CA LYS A 192 10.78 -19.88 15.09
C LYS A 192 11.58 -18.76 15.75
N GLY A 193 10.98 -17.58 15.95
CA GLY A 193 11.68 -16.39 16.43
C GLY A 193 12.80 -15.92 15.51
N THR A 194 12.68 -16.17 14.19
CA THR A 194 13.73 -15.88 13.22
C THR A 194 13.25 -14.99 12.07
N ALA A 195 14.11 -14.06 11.65
CA ALA A 195 13.88 -13.29 10.44
C ALA A 195 14.02 -14.15 9.18
N SER A 196 13.17 -13.89 8.19
CA SER A 196 13.27 -14.51 6.86
C SER A 196 14.65 -14.30 6.24
N PRO A 197 15.20 -15.28 5.51
CA PRO A 197 16.49 -15.11 4.83
C PRO A 197 16.44 -14.09 3.69
N GLY A 198 15.28 -13.90 3.07
CA GLY A 198 15.04 -12.93 2.01
C GLY A 198 15.04 -11.49 2.52
N LEU A 199 15.47 -10.57 1.65
CA LEU A 199 15.56 -9.15 1.94
C LEU A 199 14.84 -8.34 0.85
N TYR A 200 14.18 -7.26 1.22
CA TYR A 200 13.67 -6.28 0.27
C TYR A 200 14.82 -5.40 -0.21
N ASP A 201 15.22 -5.60 -1.46
CA ASP A 201 16.40 -4.95 -2.07
C ASP A 201 16.08 -4.09 -3.29
N LEU A 202 14.82 -4.05 -3.78
CA LEU A 202 14.45 -3.29 -4.97
C LEU A 202 13.75 -1.97 -4.60
N MET A 203 14.12 -0.90 -5.31
CA MET A 203 13.48 0.42 -5.18
C MET A 203 12.06 0.42 -5.77
N ALA A 204 11.85 -0.23 -6.89
CA ALA A 204 10.55 -0.35 -7.53
C ALA A 204 9.79 -1.55 -6.96
N SER A 205 9.40 -1.45 -5.69
CA SER A 205 8.64 -2.44 -4.95
C SER A 205 7.67 -1.72 -4.00
N GLU A 206 6.59 -2.37 -3.62
CA GLU A 206 5.68 -1.88 -2.57
C GLU A 206 6.42 -1.66 -1.24
N ALA A 207 7.44 -2.49 -0.93
CA ALA A 207 8.30 -2.34 0.24
C ALA A 207 9.06 -1.00 0.30
N ARG A 208 9.07 -0.22 -0.79
CA ARG A 208 9.56 1.16 -0.80
C ARG A 208 8.81 2.04 0.18
N LEU A 209 7.49 1.84 0.32
CA LEU A 209 6.68 2.60 1.28
C LEU A 209 7.12 2.29 2.71
N THR A 210 7.32 1.02 3.06
CA THR A 210 7.86 0.61 4.36
C THR A 210 9.22 1.21 4.62
N SER A 211 10.12 1.14 3.63
CA SER A 211 11.48 1.73 3.74
C SER A 211 11.44 3.22 4.01
N TYR A 212 10.56 3.96 3.32
CA TYR A 212 10.37 5.39 3.54
C TYR A 212 9.83 5.67 4.95
N THR A 213 8.76 4.98 5.34
CA THR A 213 8.09 5.14 6.63
C THR A 213 9.04 4.86 7.81
N ALA A 214 9.78 3.75 7.74
CA ALA A 214 10.74 3.37 8.79
C ALA A 214 11.91 4.38 8.91
N ILE A 215 12.35 4.97 7.80
CA ILE A 215 13.36 6.03 7.81
C ILE A 215 12.78 7.33 8.36
N ALA A 216 11.55 7.68 7.99
CA ALA A 216 10.89 8.90 8.45
C ALA A 216 10.61 8.86 9.97
N LYS A 217 10.26 7.70 10.52
CA LYS A 217 10.14 7.46 11.96
C LYS A 217 11.48 7.49 12.70
N GLY A 218 12.59 7.28 12.00
CA GLY A 218 13.93 7.19 12.60
C GLY A 218 14.36 5.78 13.04
N ASP A 219 13.52 4.76 12.81
CA ASP A 219 13.77 3.36 13.19
C ASP A 219 14.87 2.73 12.33
N VAL A 220 15.03 3.21 11.08
CA VAL A 220 15.98 2.70 10.10
C VAL A 220 16.86 3.84 9.55
N PRO A 221 18.18 3.67 9.42
CA PRO A 221 19.05 4.75 8.98
C PRO A 221 18.86 5.11 7.50
N ARG A 222 18.98 6.39 7.13
CA ARG A 222 18.84 6.92 5.76
C ARG A 222 19.69 6.19 4.70
N ARG A 223 20.83 5.59 5.10
CA ARG A 223 21.68 4.79 4.21
C ARG A 223 20.94 3.58 3.62
N HIS A 224 19.88 3.06 4.26
CA HIS A 224 19.04 1.99 3.75
C HIS A 224 18.46 2.34 2.37
N TRP A 225 17.93 3.56 2.17
CA TRP A 225 17.38 4.02 0.90
C TRP A 225 18.37 3.91 -0.27
N ARG A 226 19.65 4.13 0.01
CA ARG A 226 20.72 4.04 -1.00
C ARG A 226 21.07 2.60 -1.36
N ARG A 227 20.73 1.63 -0.50
CA ARG A 227 20.95 0.20 -0.72
C ARG A 227 19.91 -0.44 -1.64
N LEU A 228 18.74 0.17 -1.75
CA LEU A 228 17.70 -0.31 -2.65
C LEU A 228 18.18 -0.22 -4.09
N SER A 229 18.18 -1.35 -4.79
CA SER A 229 18.65 -1.48 -6.17
C SER A 229 17.75 -0.72 -7.14
N ARG A 230 18.37 -0.11 -8.12
CA ARG A 230 17.73 0.61 -9.23
C ARG A 230 18.03 -0.10 -10.55
N ALA A 231 17.99 -1.44 -10.55
CA ALA A 231 18.24 -2.25 -11.75
C ALA A 231 17.25 -1.88 -12.85
N MET A 232 17.77 -1.46 -13.99
CA MET A 232 16.96 -0.96 -15.11
C MET A 232 16.51 -2.08 -16.06
N ARG A 233 15.30 -1.93 -16.58
CA ARG A 233 14.74 -2.73 -17.68
C ARG A 233 14.26 -1.80 -18.80
N SER A 234 14.17 -2.33 -19.99
CA SER A 234 13.69 -1.58 -21.16
C SER A 234 12.71 -2.40 -22.00
N SER A 235 11.72 -1.74 -22.56
CA SER A 235 10.78 -2.31 -23.53
C SER A 235 10.21 -1.22 -24.42
N GLY A 236 10.29 -1.38 -25.74
CA GLY A 236 9.65 -0.48 -26.72
C GLY A 236 10.00 1.01 -26.59
N GLY A 237 11.25 1.33 -26.24
CA GLY A 237 11.71 2.71 -26.04
C GLY A 237 11.51 3.25 -24.62
N TYR A 238 10.68 2.62 -23.78
CA TYR A 238 10.52 2.96 -22.37
C TYR A 238 11.57 2.25 -21.51
N ARG A 239 11.97 2.94 -20.46
CA ARG A 239 12.91 2.41 -19.44
C ARG A 239 12.36 2.66 -18.04
N GLY A 240 12.53 1.67 -17.16
CA GLY A 240 12.12 1.77 -15.77
C GLY A 240 12.89 0.78 -14.90
N MET A 241 12.78 0.94 -13.60
CA MET A 241 13.37 0.01 -12.65
C MET A 241 12.62 -1.33 -12.66
N ALA A 242 13.36 -2.40 -12.41
CA ALA A 242 12.78 -3.73 -12.20
C ALA A 242 12.10 -3.80 -10.83
N SER A 243 10.98 -4.51 -10.78
CA SER A 243 10.34 -4.98 -9.55
C SER A 243 10.47 -6.51 -9.43
N TRP A 244 9.94 -7.10 -8.37
CA TRP A 244 9.99 -8.54 -8.13
C TRP A 244 9.12 -9.32 -9.11
N THR A 245 7.84 -8.96 -9.19
CA THR A 245 6.83 -9.68 -9.97
C THR A 245 6.37 -8.92 -11.21
N GLY A 246 6.47 -7.61 -11.21
CA GLY A 246 6.03 -6.73 -12.30
C GLY A 246 4.54 -6.44 -12.29
N THR A 247 3.85 -6.64 -11.17
CA THR A 247 2.43 -6.35 -11.01
C THR A 247 2.16 -4.85 -10.85
N MET A 248 0.93 -4.43 -11.14
CA MET A 248 0.52 -3.02 -11.00
C MET A 248 0.57 -2.56 -9.54
N PHE A 249 0.13 -3.42 -8.62
CA PHE A 249 0.16 -3.13 -7.19
C PHE A 249 1.59 -2.84 -6.71
N GLU A 250 2.53 -3.72 -7.03
CA GLU A 250 3.93 -3.59 -6.62
C GLU A 250 4.57 -2.27 -7.04
N TYR A 251 4.24 -1.80 -8.25
CA TYR A 251 4.76 -0.53 -8.75
C TYR A 251 4.04 0.69 -8.21
N LEU A 252 2.70 0.65 -8.11
CA LEU A 252 1.86 1.84 -7.95
C LEU A 252 1.30 2.02 -6.54
N MET A 253 1.24 0.97 -5.70
CA MET A 253 0.73 1.11 -4.33
C MET A 253 1.45 2.21 -3.53
N PRO A 254 2.79 2.33 -3.56
CA PRO A 254 3.47 3.41 -2.84
C PRO A 254 3.11 4.82 -3.32
N GLU A 255 2.61 4.97 -4.54
CA GLU A 255 2.21 6.27 -5.11
C GLU A 255 0.97 6.88 -4.44
N LEU A 256 0.20 6.06 -3.73
CA LEU A 256 -0.93 6.53 -2.92
C LEU A 256 -0.46 7.44 -1.77
N PHE A 257 0.78 7.29 -1.31
CA PHE A 257 1.35 8.00 -0.17
C PHE A 257 2.57 8.85 -0.51
N LEU A 258 3.32 8.46 -1.54
CA LEU A 258 4.56 9.09 -1.96
C LEU A 258 4.38 9.70 -3.36
N PRO A 259 4.08 10.99 -3.47
CA PRO A 259 3.79 11.61 -4.75
C PRO A 259 4.98 11.51 -5.70
N LEU A 260 4.68 11.21 -6.97
CA LEU A 260 5.66 11.17 -8.03
C LEU A 260 6.01 12.58 -8.49
N THR A 261 7.28 12.90 -8.43
CA THR A 261 7.79 14.09 -9.10
C THR A 261 7.92 13.81 -10.60
N GLN A 262 7.31 14.63 -11.43
CA GLN A 262 7.42 14.52 -12.88
C GLN A 262 8.90 14.46 -13.30
N ASP A 263 9.19 13.65 -14.34
CA ASP A 263 10.54 13.40 -14.87
C ASP A 263 11.53 12.76 -13.89
N SER A 264 11.07 12.35 -12.71
CA SER A 264 11.89 11.54 -11.80
C SER A 264 12.02 10.10 -12.30
N LEU A 265 13.05 9.39 -11.82
CA LEU A 265 13.24 7.97 -12.15
C LEU A 265 12.03 7.11 -11.74
N LEU A 266 11.35 7.43 -10.65
CA LEU A 266 10.14 6.73 -10.20
C LEU A 266 8.95 7.03 -11.12
N TYR A 267 8.78 8.27 -11.56
CA TYR A 267 7.76 8.65 -12.52
C TYR A 267 7.93 7.90 -13.85
N GLU A 268 9.15 7.87 -14.41
CA GLU A 268 9.45 7.10 -15.61
C GLU A 268 9.28 5.58 -15.39
N THR A 269 9.53 5.08 -14.19
CA THR A 269 9.28 3.69 -13.83
C THR A 269 7.78 3.36 -13.81
N ALA A 270 6.93 4.23 -13.28
CA ALA A 270 5.47 4.06 -13.33
C ALA A 270 4.95 4.05 -14.78
N LYS A 271 5.43 4.97 -15.62
CA LYS A 271 5.11 4.97 -17.07
C LYS A 271 5.56 3.68 -17.76
N PHE A 272 6.76 3.21 -17.44
CA PHE A 272 7.29 1.93 -17.94
C PHE A 272 6.39 0.76 -17.55
N CYS A 273 5.97 0.67 -16.29
CA CYS A 273 5.04 -0.35 -15.80
C CYS A 273 3.74 -0.35 -16.62
N VAL A 274 3.07 0.80 -16.71
CA VAL A 274 1.81 0.94 -17.46
C VAL A 274 1.99 0.55 -18.93
N TYR A 275 3.08 0.98 -19.57
CA TYR A 275 3.38 0.62 -20.95
C TYR A 275 3.54 -0.90 -21.12
N VAL A 276 4.31 -1.55 -20.25
CA VAL A 276 4.57 -3.00 -20.33
C VAL A 276 3.28 -3.78 -20.10
N GLN A 277 2.46 -3.39 -19.12
CA GLN A 277 1.17 -4.01 -18.84
C GLN A 277 0.22 -3.90 -20.05
N LYS A 278 0.10 -2.70 -20.65
CA LYS A 278 -0.69 -2.49 -21.87
C LYS A 278 -0.20 -3.32 -23.05
N LYS A 279 1.13 -3.47 -23.20
CA LYS A 279 1.73 -4.25 -24.28
C LYS A 279 1.49 -5.76 -24.13
N ARG A 280 1.43 -6.26 -22.91
CA ARG A 280 1.22 -7.69 -22.59
C ARG A 280 -0.23 -8.15 -22.73
N ARG A 281 -1.19 -7.23 -22.83
CA ARG A 281 -2.60 -7.60 -22.98
C ARG A 281 -2.82 -8.47 -24.23
N SER A 282 -3.72 -9.46 -24.14
CA SER A 282 -4.26 -10.16 -25.31
C SER A 282 -5.08 -9.20 -26.18
N ARG A 283 -5.26 -9.49 -27.48
CA ARG A 283 -6.10 -8.66 -28.37
C ARG A 283 -7.50 -8.52 -27.79
N GLY A 284 -7.93 -7.29 -27.51
CA GLY A 284 -9.26 -6.98 -26.95
C GLY A 284 -9.43 -7.30 -25.46
N GLY A 285 -8.39 -7.81 -24.77
CA GLY A 285 -8.44 -8.15 -23.34
C GLY A 285 -8.16 -6.97 -22.43
N ALA A 286 -8.55 -7.13 -21.16
CA ALA A 286 -8.18 -6.23 -20.07
C ALA A 286 -6.65 -6.21 -19.89
N TRP A 287 -6.14 -5.14 -19.29
CA TRP A 287 -4.74 -5.00 -18.91
C TRP A 287 -4.64 -4.54 -17.46
N GLY A 288 -3.45 -4.67 -16.86
CA GLY A 288 -3.24 -4.27 -15.47
C GLY A 288 -3.25 -5.46 -14.54
N ILE A 289 -2.28 -6.40 -14.73
CA ILE A 289 -2.09 -7.54 -13.84
C ILE A 289 -1.63 -7.02 -12.47
N SER A 290 -2.34 -7.41 -11.41
CA SER A 290 -2.08 -7.02 -10.04
C SER A 290 -2.13 -8.23 -9.10
N GLU A 291 -2.05 -7.99 -7.81
CA GLU A 291 -2.05 -8.98 -6.72
C GLU A 291 -3.46 -9.55 -6.46
N SER A 292 -4.16 -9.99 -7.49
CA SER A 292 -5.46 -10.63 -7.34
C SER A 292 -5.34 -12.14 -7.46
N ALA A 293 -6.24 -12.85 -6.78
CA ALA A 293 -6.36 -14.29 -6.92
C ALA A 293 -6.72 -14.66 -8.36
N PHE A 294 -6.13 -15.75 -8.86
CA PHE A 294 -6.50 -16.31 -10.14
C PHE A 294 -7.85 -17.04 -10.03
N TYR A 295 -8.51 -17.20 -11.17
CA TYR A 295 -9.78 -17.94 -11.31
C TYR A 295 -9.72 -19.36 -10.74
N SER A 296 -8.61 -20.07 -10.92
CA SER A 296 -8.40 -21.38 -10.30
C SER A 296 -7.24 -21.31 -9.31
N LEU A 297 -7.57 -21.61 -8.07
CA LEU A 297 -6.60 -21.77 -7.00
C LEU A 297 -6.14 -23.23 -6.96
N ASP A 298 -4.90 -23.46 -6.53
CA ASP A 298 -4.45 -24.81 -6.19
C ASP A 298 -5.14 -25.31 -4.88
N PRO A 299 -5.00 -26.59 -4.51
CA PRO A 299 -5.56 -27.10 -3.26
C PRO A 299 -5.07 -26.40 -1.99
N GLY A 300 -3.97 -25.65 -2.07
CA GLY A 300 -3.42 -24.81 -1.00
C GLY A 300 -4.01 -23.39 -0.98
N LEU A 301 -4.96 -23.08 -1.85
CA LEU A 301 -5.55 -21.74 -2.02
C LEU A 301 -4.54 -20.66 -2.46
N ASN A 302 -3.48 -21.04 -3.20
CA ASN A 302 -2.48 -20.15 -3.78
C ASN A 302 -2.78 -19.82 -5.24
#